data_0ac187038e62f78cfd49577f6138f52d
#
_entry.id   0ac187038e62f78cfd49577f6138f52d
#
_cell.length_a   1.000
_cell.length_b   1.000
_cell.length_c   1.000
_cell.angle_alpha   90.00
_cell.angle_beta   90.00
_cell.angle_gamma   90.00
#
_symmetry.space_group_name_H-M   'P 1'
#
loop_
_entity.id
_entity.type
_entity.pdbx_description
1 polymer ?
#
loop_
_entity_poly.entity_id
_entity_poly.type
_entity_poly.pdbx_seq_one_letter_code
_entity_poly.pdbx_strand_id
1 'polypeptide(L)'
;MLFRSLTPDGVTLCDFDGRSVHRQVAHILWNPIEAEKGGYQHFMLKEIFEQPRAVRDTTLGRVAQETGRIFLDEMEITPAEFAGFKQVKIIACGTSWHAALSGKFMIEKLARIPCEVDYGSEFRYRDPIVIPDTLTIVISQSGETADTLAAQREAKSKGSRTLAICNVVGSMVTREAAGTIYTHAGPEIGVASTKAFTCQLTALFILAMYLGQIGRAHV
;
A
#
# COMPACT_ATOMS: atom_id res chain seq x y z
N MET A 1 19.77 -11.52 -3.43
CA MET A 1 19.92 -10.54 -4.55
C MET A 1 20.11 -11.34 -5.84
N LEU A 2 19.70 -10.84 -7.01
CA LEU A 2 19.81 -11.53 -8.29
C LEU A 2 20.43 -10.62 -9.34
N PHE A 3 21.30 -11.17 -10.18
CA PHE A 3 21.72 -10.49 -11.41
C PHE A 3 20.68 -10.73 -12.51
N ARG A 4 20.48 -9.72 -13.35
CA ARG A 4 19.59 -9.76 -14.50
C ARG A 4 20.36 -9.35 -15.73
N SER A 5 20.33 -10.20 -16.76
CA SER A 5 20.85 -9.89 -18.07
C SER A 5 19.68 -9.76 -19.04
N LEU A 6 19.57 -8.60 -19.69
CA LEU A 6 18.53 -8.32 -20.67
C LEU A 6 19.19 -8.25 -22.06
N THR A 7 18.68 -9.04 -22.98
CA THR A 7 19.08 -9.04 -24.40
C THR A 7 17.85 -8.90 -25.28
N PRO A 8 17.98 -8.60 -26.56
CA PRO A 8 16.83 -8.61 -27.47
C PRO A 8 16.09 -9.95 -27.49
N ASP A 9 16.80 -11.06 -27.21
CA ASP A 9 16.26 -12.41 -27.25
C ASP A 9 15.63 -12.89 -25.96
N GLY A 10 15.82 -12.14 -24.83
CA GLY A 10 15.21 -12.53 -23.56
C GLY A 10 15.88 -12.01 -22.30
N VAL A 11 15.41 -12.54 -21.17
CA VAL A 11 15.87 -12.19 -19.82
C VAL A 11 16.47 -13.42 -19.14
N THR A 12 17.69 -13.29 -18.65
CA THR A 12 18.35 -14.32 -17.83
C THR A 12 18.52 -13.82 -16.40
N LEU A 13 18.18 -14.67 -15.43
CA LEU A 13 18.36 -14.39 -14.01
C LEU A 13 19.38 -15.36 -13.44
N CYS A 14 20.33 -14.88 -12.65
CA CYS A 14 21.25 -15.73 -11.88
C CYS A 14 21.47 -15.19 -10.45
N ASP A 15 21.87 -16.08 -9.56
CA ASP A 15 22.33 -15.72 -8.23
C ASP A 15 23.79 -15.21 -8.25
N PHE A 16 24.35 -14.92 -7.07
CA PHE A 16 25.74 -14.45 -6.96
C PHE A 16 26.78 -15.52 -7.33
N ASP A 17 26.41 -16.80 -7.30
CA ASP A 17 27.26 -17.92 -7.69
C ASP A 17 27.16 -18.23 -9.19
N GLY A 18 26.38 -17.43 -9.94
CA GLY A 18 26.17 -17.61 -11.38
C GLY A 18 25.16 -18.70 -11.75
N ARG A 19 24.46 -19.27 -10.76
CA ARG A 19 23.45 -20.31 -11.03
C ARG A 19 22.18 -19.66 -11.59
N SER A 20 21.61 -20.28 -12.63
CA SER A 20 20.37 -19.83 -13.23
C SER A 20 19.21 -19.92 -12.22
N VAL A 21 18.41 -18.85 -12.14
CA VAL A 21 17.21 -18.77 -11.29
C VAL A 21 16.00 -18.56 -12.17
N HIS A 22 15.03 -19.43 -12.05
CA HIS A 22 13.74 -19.27 -12.71
C HIS A 22 12.75 -18.53 -11.79
N ARG A 23 12.07 -17.53 -12.32
CA ARG A 23 11.00 -16.81 -11.67
C ARG A 23 9.75 -16.85 -12.52
N GLN A 24 8.61 -16.91 -11.88
CA GLN A 24 7.33 -16.79 -12.59
C GLN A 24 7.23 -15.38 -13.20
N VAL A 25 6.85 -15.34 -14.47
CA VAL A 25 6.63 -14.07 -15.17
C VAL A 25 5.30 -13.50 -14.69
N ALA A 26 5.33 -12.29 -14.14
CA ALA A 26 4.13 -11.54 -13.82
C ALA A 26 3.75 -10.67 -15.03
N HIS A 27 2.49 -10.73 -15.43
CA HIS A 27 1.96 -9.87 -16.48
C HIS A 27 1.53 -8.53 -15.88
N ILE A 28 2.15 -7.44 -16.33
CA ILE A 28 1.78 -6.08 -15.92
C ILE A 28 0.61 -5.63 -16.79
N LEU A 29 -0.54 -5.37 -16.18
CA LEU A 29 -1.76 -4.99 -16.88
C LEU A 29 -1.85 -3.48 -17.21
N TRP A 30 -0.80 -2.71 -16.98
CA TRP A 30 -0.79 -1.29 -17.29
C TRP A 30 -0.80 -1.06 -18.80
N ASN A 31 -1.69 -0.18 -19.22
CA ASN A 31 -1.73 0.25 -20.61
C ASN A 31 -0.59 1.24 -20.89
N PRO A 32 0.32 0.98 -21.83
CA PRO A 32 1.39 1.91 -22.19
C PRO A 32 0.89 3.32 -22.57
N ILE A 33 -0.30 3.42 -23.18
CA ILE A 33 -0.94 4.69 -23.56
C ILE A 33 -1.21 5.56 -22.33
N GLU A 34 -1.43 4.97 -21.16
CA GLU A 34 -1.63 5.72 -19.92
C GLU A 34 -0.34 6.43 -19.44
N ALA A 35 0.83 5.98 -19.87
CA ALA A 35 2.10 6.63 -19.63
C ALA A 35 2.39 7.81 -20.58
N GLU A 36 1.51 8.09 -21.52
CA GLU A 36 1.61 9.24 -22.42
C GLU A 36 0.94 10.48 -21.83
N LYS A 37 1.34 11.67 -22.27
CA LYS A 37 0.73 12.92 -21.78
C LYS A 37 -0.72 13.13 -22.20
N GLY A 38 -1.22 12.42 -23.22
CA GLY A 38 -2.62 12.45 -23.63
C GLY A 38 -3.17 13.85 -23.95
N GLY A 39 -2.35 14.70 -24.59
CA GLY A 39 -2.71 16.08 -24.94
C GLY A 39 -2.44 17.12 -23.85
N TYR A 40 -2.06 16.72 -22.64
CA TYR A 40 -1.68 17.65 -21.58
C TYR A 40 -0.23 18.16 -21.74
N GLN A 41 0.02 19.39 -21.34
CA GLN A 41 1.35 19.97 -21.40
C GLN A 41 2.33 19.29 -20.43
N HIS A 42 1.85 18.88 -19.25
CA HIS A 42 2.64 18.26 -18.19
C HIS A 42 1.96 17.00 -17.65
N PHE A 43 2.73 15.98 -17.26
CA PHE A 43 2.22 14.78 -16.62
C PHE A 43 1.42 15.09 -15.35
N MET A 44 1.95 15.95 -14.48
CA MET A 44 1.26 16.33 -13.26
C MET A 44 -0.14 16.92 -13.55
N LEU A 45 -0.28 17.74 -14.59
CA LEU A 45 -1.58 18.31 -14.97
C LEU A 45 -2.55 17.19 -15.41
N LYS A 46 -2.10 16.26 -16.24
CA LYS A 46 -2.88 15.08 -16.62
C LYS A 46 -3.33 14.29 -15.37
N GLU A 47 -2.39 14.00 -14.47
CA GLU A 47 -2.62 13.19 -13.28
C GLU A 47 -3.58 13.87 -12.29
N ILE A 48 -3.60 15.20 -12.22
CA ILE A 48 -4.62 15.96 -11.48
C ILE A 48 -6.02 15.69 -12.04
N PHE A 49 -6.18 15.69 -13.36
CA PHE A 49 -7.47 15.42 -14.01
C PHE A 49 -7.86 13.94 -14.02
N GLU A 50 -6.92 13.02 -13.80
CA GLU A 50 -7.18 11.60 -13.67
C GLU A 50 -7.74 11.20 -12.30
N GLN A 51 -7.69 12.05 -11.28
CA GLN A 51 -8.09 11.73 -9.92
C GLN A 51 -9.51 11.13 -9.81
N PRO A 52 -10.57 11.65 -10.49
CA PRO A 52 -11.90 11.05 -10.39
C PRO A 52 -11.94 9.59 -10.86
N ARG A 53 -11.21 9.26 -11.94
CA ARG A 53 -11.07 7.88 -12.43
C ARG A 53 -10.30 7.04 -11.43
N ALA A 54 -9.16 7.52 -10.96
CA ALA A 54 -8.31 6.80 -10.03
C ALA A 54 -9.02 6.48 -8.70
N VAL A 55 -9.81 7.40 -8.15
CA VAL A 55 -10.65 7.16 -6.96
C VAL A 55 -11.69 6.07 -7.23
N ARG A 56 -12.35 6.11 -8.40
CA ARG A 56 -13.30 5.06 -8.80
C ARG A 56 -12.61 3.70 -8.87
N ASP A 57 -11.45 3.62 -9.52
CA ASP A 57 -10.71 2.37 -9.69
C ASP A 57 -10.21 1.83 -8.33
N THR A 58 -9.84 2.72 -7.40
CA THR A 58 -9.50 2.34 -6.01
C THR A 58 -10.70 1.75 -5.25
N THR A 59 -11.92 2.20 -5.55
CA THR A 59 -13.14 1.73 -4.84
C THR A 59 -13.80 0.52 -5.50
N LEU A 60 -13.47 0.26 -6.76
CA LEU A 60 -14.13 -0.76 -7.57
C LEU A 60 -13.99 -2.15 -6.93
N GLY A 61 -15.12 -2.86 -6.80
CA GLY A 61 -15.18 -4.20 -6.21
C GLY A 61 -15.05 -4.25 -4.68
N ARG A 62 -14.75 -3.12 -4.02
CA ARG A 62 -14.53 -3.08 -2.57
C ARG A 62 -15.73 -2.64 -1.75
N VAL A 63 -16.72 -2.05 -2.37
CA VAL A 63 -17.90 -1.54 -1.69
C VAL A 63 -19.16 -2.09 -2.37
N ALA A 64 -19.95 -2.89 -1.64
CA ALA A 64 -21.27 -3.29 -2.08
C ALA A 64 -22.25 -2.11 -1.86
N GLN A 65 -22.68 -1.47 -2.93
CA GLN A 65 -23.53 -0.27 -2.84
C GLN A 65 -24.87 -0.53 -2.14
N GLU A 66 -25.45 -1.72 -2.33
CA GLU A 66 -26.76 -2.09 -1.76
C GLU A 66 -26.70 -2.32 -0.24
N THR A 67 -25.61 -2.86 0.26
CA THR A 67 -25.46 -3.29 1.68
C THR A 67 -24.51 -2.42 2.47
N GLY A 68 -23.72 -1.58 1.80
CA GLY A 68 -22.61 -0.83 2.41
C GLY A 68 -21.47 -1.70 2.92
N ARG A 69 -21.46 -2.99 2.58
CA ARG A 69 -20.44 -3.93 3.04
C ARG A 69 -19.12 -3.67 2.32
N ILE A 70 -18.03 -3.67 3.10
CA ILE A 70 -16.67 -3.51 2.57
C ILE A 70 -16.03 -4.89 2.42
N PHE A 71 -15.36 -5.07 1.29
CA PHE A 71 -14.57 -6.25 0.98
C PHE A 71 -13.11 -5.83 0.79
N LEU A 72 -12.21 -6.53 1.44
CA LEU A 72 -10.77 -6.38 1.24
C LEU A 72 -10.25 -7.77 0.87
N ASP A 73 -10.19 -8.02 -0.44
CA ASP A 73 -9.66 -9.26 -0.97
C ASP A 73 -8.12 -9.25 -0.93
N GLU A 74 -7.50 -10.40 -1.17
CA GLU A 74 -6.05 -10.58 -1.23
C GLU A 74 -5.31 -10.34 0.10
N MET A 75 -5.93 -10.70 1.22
CA MET A 75 -5.31 -10.59 2.54
C MET A 75 -5.15 -11.95 3.21
N GLU A 76 -3.94 -12.20 3.72
CA GLU A 76 -3.70 -13.31 4.65
C GLU A 76 -4.17 -12.97 6.08
N ILE A 77 -4.63 -11.73 6.32
CA ILE A 77 -5.17 -11.29 7.60
C ILE A 77 -6.67 -11.59 7.62
N THR A 78 -7.09 -12.49 8.48
CA THR A 78 -8.48 -12.87 8.61
C THR A 78 -9.32 -11.79 9.30
N PRO A 79 -10.67 -11.77 9.10
CA PRO A 79 -11.54 -10.86 9.84
C PRO A 79 -11.41 -10.98 11.36
N ALA A 80 -11.16 -12.19 11.88
CA ALA A 80 -10.94 -12.43 13.31
C ALA A 80 -9.64 -11.79 13.82
N GLU A 81 -8.55 -11.86 13.03
CA GLU A 81 -7.30 -11.14 13.36
C GLU A 81 -7.52 -9.63 13.33
N PHE A 82 -8.24 -9.11 12.33
CA PHE A 82 -8.56 -7.67 12.28
C PHE A 82 -9.34 -7.21 13.51
N ALA A 83 -10.30 -8.00 14.00
CA ALA A 83 -11.06 -7.70 15.21
C ALA A 83 -10.20 -7.74 16.49
N GLY A 84 -9.08 -8.44 16.47
CA GLY A 84 -8.15 -8.59 17.57
C GLY A 84 -7.16 -7.44 17.75
N PHE A 85 -6.96 -6.59 16.73
CA PHE A 85 -5.99 -5.51 16.81
C PHE A 85 -6.41 -4.42 17.81
N LYS A 86 -5.47 -4.06 18.69
CA LYS A 86 -5.66 -3.04 19.74
C LYS A 86 -5.03 -1.71 19.40
N GLN A 87 -4.08 -1.71 18.46
CA GLN A 87 -3.39 -0.52 17.98
C GLN A 87 -3.13 -0.62 16.48
N VAL A 88 -3.17 0.51 15.81
CA VAL A 88 -2.70 0.68 14.43
C VAL A 88 -1.48 1.60 14.44
N LYS A 89 -0.44 1.22 13.71
CA LYS A 89 0.68 2.11 13.35
C LYS A 89 0.69 2.32 11.85
N ILE A 90 0.79 3.56 11.39
CA ILE A 90 0.92 3.85 9.96
C ILE A 90 2.30 4.43 9.72
N ILE A 91 3.05 3.82 8.81
CA ILE A 91 4.43 4.20 8.50
C ILE A 91 4.54 4.57 7.03
N ALA A 92 5.09 5.74 6.76
CA ALA A 92 5.25 6.23 5.40
C ALA A 92 6.34 7.30 5.30
N CYS A 93 6.64 7.74 4.09
CA CYS A 93 7.52 8.86 3.78
C CYS A 93 6.84 9.85 2.83
N GLY A 94 7.26 11.09 2.83
CA GLY A 94 6.80 12.13 1.90
C GLY A 94 5.29 12.37 1.97
N THR A 95 4.63 12.50 0.82
CA THR A 95 3.19 12.75 0.74
C THR A 95 2.36 11.60 1.31
N SER A 96 2.84 10.37 1.23
CA SER A 96 2.18 9.20 1.84
C SER A 96 2.10 9.33 3.38
N TRP A 97 3.06 9.99 4.02
CA TRP A 97 3.00 10.29 5.45
C TRP A 97 1.87 11.30 5.76
N HIS A 98 1.64 12.29 4.89
CA HIS A 98 0.51 13.20 5.04
C HIS A 98 -0.84 12.49 4.85
N ALA A 99 -0.91 11.51 3.93
CA ALA A 99 -2.08 10.64 3.83
C ALA A 99 -2.29 9.83 5.11
N ALA A 100 -1.21 9.31 5.70
CA ALA A 100 -1.24 8.58 6.97
C ALA A 100 -1.81 9.42 8.12
N LEU A 101 -1.46 10.71 8.21
CA LEU A 101 -2.03 11.62 9.22
C LEU A 101 -3.56 11.73 9.10
N SER A 102 -4.08 11.86 7.88
CA SER A 102 -5.52 11.86 7.64
C SER A 102 -6.14 10.50 7.98
N GLY A 103 -5.48 9.41 7.57
CA GLY A 103 -5.89 8.03 7.85
C GLY A 103 -6.00 7.72 9.34
N LYS A 104 -5.10 8.26 10.16
CA LYS A 104 -5.17 8.17 11.61
C LYS A 104 -6.53 8.62 12.14
N PHE A 105 -6.95 9.83 11.77
CA PHE A 105 -8.24 10.36 12.22
C PHE A 105 -9.43 9.54 11.71
N MET A 106 -9.34 9.00 10.49
CA MET A 106 -10.37 8.13 9.93
C MET A 106 -10.50 6.84 10.74
N ILE A 107 -9.39 6.16 11.05
CA ILE A 107 -9.36 4.92 11.83
C ILE A 107 -9.84 5.17 13.27
N GLU A 108 -9.32 6.17 13.94
CA GLU A 108 -9.73 6.50 15.31
C GLU A 108 -11.22 6.85 15.41
N LYS A 109 -11.76 7.57 14.40
CA LYS A 109 -13.17 7.96 14.38
C LYS A 109 -14.10 6.79 14.06
N LEU A 110 -13.76 5.96 13.07
CA LEU A 110 -14.66 4.93 12.53
C LEU A 110 -14.49 3.58 13.22
N ALA A 111 -13.25 3.18 13.49
CA ALA A 111 -12.94 1.88 14.10
C ALA A 111 -12.73 1.97 15.63
N ARG A 112 -12.48 3.16 16.19
CA ARG A 112 -12.20 3.39 17.61
C ARG A 112 -10.94 2.67 18.11
N ILE A 113 -9.99 2.45 17.23
CA ILE A 113 -8.69 1.85 17.53
C ILE A 113 -7.64 2.96 17.59
N PRO A 114 -6.82 3.06 18.65
CA PRO A 114 -5.72 4.02 18.73
C PRO A 114 -4.78 3.89 17.54
N CYS A 115 -4.43 5.02 16.92
CA CYS A 115 -3.59 5.03 15.73
C CYS A 115 -2.42 6.01 15.89
N GLU A 116 -1.21 5.53 15.61
CA GLU A 116 0.00 6.34 15.57
C GLU A 116 0.52 6.44 14.13
N VAL A 117 1.14 7.56 13.80
CA VAL A 117 1.77 7.79 12.50
C VAL A 117 3.24 8.10 12.69
N ASP A 118 4.09 7.47 11.90
CA ASP A 118 5.53 7.61 11.99
C ASP A 118 6.19 7.77 10.61
N TYR A 119 7.35 8.42 10.59
CA TYR A 119 8.22 8.42 9.40
C TYR A 119 8.98 7.10 9.30
N GLY A 120 9.05 6.55 8.07
CA GLY A 120 9.81 5.33 7.82
C GLY A 120 11.28 5.44 8.21
N SER A 121 11.93 6.59 7.95
CA SER A 121 13.29 6.87 8.36
C SER A 121 13.47 6.82 9.88
N GLU A 122 12.59 7.47 10.62
CA GLU A 122 12.69 7.52 12.08
C GLU A 122 12.36 6.17 12.71
N PHE A 123 11.30 5.52 12.25
CA PHE A 123 10.86 4.23 12.77
C PHE A 123 11.96 3.16 12.69
N ARG A 124 12.68 3.09 11.57
CA ARG A 124 13.72 2.06 11.37
C ARG A 124 14.95 2.18 12.28
N TYR A 125 15.25 3.38 12.80
CA TYR A 125 16.49 3.62 13.54
C TYR A 125 16.30 3.83 15.04
N ARG A 126 15.10 4.14 15.51
CA ARG A 126 14.87 4.53 16.90
C ARG A 126 14.51 3.38 17.85
N ASP A 127 14.55 2.11 17.42
CA ASP A 127 14.08 0.95 18.19
C ASP A 127 12.63 1.15 18.71
N PRO A 128 11.62 1.19 17.82
CA PRO A 128 10.26 1.57 18.17
C PRO A 128 9.60 0.56 19.09
N ILE A 129 8.74 1.06 19.99
CA ILE A 129 7.90 0.20 20.82
C ILE A 129 6.73 -0.29 19.95
N VAL A 130 6.61 -1.60 19.82
CA VAL A 130 5.49 -2.28 19.16
C VAL A 130 4.82 -3.18 20.20
N ILE A 131 3.60 -2.84 20.58
CA ILE A 131 2.85 -3.65 21.55
C ILE A 131 2.20 -4.86 20.87
N PRO A 132 1.86 -5.93 21.62
CA PRO A 132 1.09 -7.05 21.07
C PRO A 132 -0.22 -6.58 20.43
N ASP A 133 -0.69 -7.33 19.45
CA ASP A 133 -1.91 -7.03 18.69
C ASP A 133 -1.86 -5.67 17.95
N THR A 134 -0.68 -5.28 17.47
CA THR A 134 -0.49 -4.11 16.61
C THR A 134 -0.59 -4.49 15.13
N LEU A 135 -1.42 -3.76 14.38
CA LEU A 135 -1.40 -3.76 12.92
C LEU A 135 -0.50 -2.61 12.44
N THR A 136 0.55 -2.92 11.71
CA THR A 136 1.38 -1.90 11.06
C THR A 136 0.98 -1.76 9.60
N ILE A 137 0.52 -0.56 9.21
CA ILE A 137 0.18 -0.22 7.83
C ILE A 137 1.36 0.54 7.24
N VAL A 138 1.88 0.09 6.11
CA VAL A 138 2.92 0.80 5.36
C VAL A 138 2.35 1.35 4.07
N ILE A 139 2.63 2.62 3.78
CA ILE A 139 2.10 3.31 2.59
C ILE A 139 3.25 3.74 1.70
N SER A 140 3.22 3.30 0.45
CA SER A 140 4.20 3.70 -0.57
C SER A 140 3.56 3.65 -1.95
N GLN A 141 3.75 4.68 -2.76
CA GLN A 141 3.28 4.68 -4.15
C GLN A 141 4.03 3.61 -4.96
N SER A 142 5.35 3.61 -4.93
CA SER A 142 6.20 2.68 -5.68
C SER A 142 6.35 1.31 -5.02
N GLY A 143 6.21 1.25 -3.68
CA GLY A 143 6.49 0.06 -2.89
C GLY A 143 7.97 -0.32 -2.81
N GLU A 144 8.87 0.57 -3.24
CA GLU A 144 10.32 0.37 -3.27
C GLU A 144 11.08 1.38 -2.40
N THR A 145 10.38 2.22 -1.62
CA THR A 145 11.00 3.20 -0.74
C THR A 145 11.80 2.50 0.35
N ALA A 146 13.11 2.68 0.35
CA ALA A 146 14.04 1.93 1.21
C ALA A 146 13.70 2.07 2.71
N ASP A 147 13.39 3.28 3.17
CA ASP A 147 13.04 3.52 4.58
C ASP A 147 11.69 2.89 4.96
N THR A 148 10.69 2.95 4.09
CA THR A 148 9.40 2.30 4.33
C THR A 148 9.54 0.78 4.40
N LEU A 149 10.32 0.19 3.50
CA LEU A 149 10.59 -1.26 3.49
C LEU A 149 11.37 -1.69 4.75
N ALA A 150 12.38 -0.93 5.14
CA ALA A 150 13.14 -1.24 6.34
C ALA A 150 12.29 -1.10 7.61
N ALA A 151 11.44 -0.08 7.69
CA ALA A 151 10.50 0.09 8.79
C ALA A 151 9.45 -1.04 8.86
N GLN A 152 8.98 -1.52 7.72
CA GLN A 152 8.10 -2.70 7.65
C GLN A 152 8.77 -3.94 8.24
N ARG A 153 10.03 -4.18 7.88
CA ARG A 153 10.82 -5.30 8.40
C ARG A 153 11.05 -5.17 9.89
N GLU A 154 11.34 -3.96 10.37
CA GLU A 154 11.48 -3.67 11.79
C GLU A 154 10.19 -3.95 12.56
N ALA A 155 9.03 -3.49 12.08
CA ALA A 155 7.74 -3.80 12.67
C ALA A 155 7.45 -5.31 12.72
N LYS A 156 7.77 -6.01 11.62
CA LYS A 156 7.64 -7.48 11.54
C LYS A 156 8.53 -8.21 12.54
N SER A 157 9.80 -7.80 12.68
CA SER A 157 10.74 -8.40 13.64
C SER A 157 10.25 -8.28 15.09
N LYS A 158 9.46 -7.24 15.38
CA LYS A 158 8.84 -6.99 16.68
C LYS A 158 7.44 -7.65 16.83
N GLY A 159 7.05 -8.50 15.88
CA GLY A 159 5.82 -9.29 15.97
C GLY A 159 4.55 -8.62 15.44
N SER A 160 4.64 -7.45 14.81
CA SER A 160 3.47 -6.81 14.19
C SER A 160 3.08 -7.50 12.89
N ARG A 161 1.78 -7.67 12.67
CA ARG A 161 1.23 -7.98 11.33
C ARG A 161 1.34 -6.73 10.47
N THR A 162 1.71 -6.90 9.20
CA THR A 162 1.91 -5.76 8.29
C THR A 162 0.93 -5.79 7.14
N LEU A 163 0.32 -4.63 6.85
CA LEU A 163 -0.55 -4.37 5.71
C LEU A 163 0.11 -3.30 4.83
N ALA A 164 0.11 -3.50 3.52
CA ALA A 164 0.59 -2.51 2.56
C ALA A 164 -0.56 -1.75 1.89
N ILE A 165 -0.41 -0.45 1.71
CA ILE A 165 -1.20 0.35 0.76
C ILE A 165 -0.23 0.79 -0.33
N CYS A 166 -0.39 0.28 -1.54
CA CYS A 166 0.57 0.47 -2.61
C CYS A 166 -0.09 0.58 -3.98
N ASN A 167 0.56 1.30 -4.91
CA ASN A 167 0.07 1.39 -6.28
C ASN A 167 0.70 0.36 -7.21
N VAL A 168 1.97 0.00 -6.98
CA VAL A 168 2.72 -0.92 -7.85
C VAL A 168 2.52 -2.36 -7.39
N VAL A 169 1.91 -3.16 -8.26
CA VAL A 169 1.67 -4.58 -8.02
C VAL A 169 2.99 -5.34 -7.95
N GLY A 170 3.13 -6.22 -6.94
CA GLY A 170 4.28 -7.09 -6.80
C GLY A 170 5.59 -6.37 -6.41
N SER A 171 5.51 -5.15 -5.88
CA SER A 171 6.65 -4.44 -5.30
C SER A 171 7.16 -5.10 -4.01
N MET A 172 8.34 -4.70 -3.53
CA MET A 172 8.95 -5.30 -2.33
C MET A 172 8.06 -5.18 -1.08
N VAL A 173 7.48 -3.99 -0.87
CA VAL A 173 6.59 -3.76 0.28
C VAL A 173 5.38 -4.70 0.24
N THR A 174 4.79 -4.93 -0.94
CA THR A 174 3.61 -5.81 -1.08
C THR A 174 3.95 -7.28 -0.90
N ARG A 175 5.12 -7.72 -1.36
CA ARG A 175 5.58 -9.12 -1.20
C ARG A 175 5.89 -9.50 0.24
N GLU A 176 6.24 -8.53 1.07
CA GLU A 176 6.60 -8.76 2.47
C GLU A 176 5.44 -8.49 3.43
N ALA A 177 4.34 -7.91 2.96
CA ALA A 177 3.15 -7.68 3.76
C ALA A 177 2.27 -8.94 3.86
N ALA A 178 1.50 -9.06 4.95
CA ALA A 178 0.49 -10.09 5.12
C ALA A 178 -0.83 -9.76 4.39
N GLY A 179 -0.91 -8.60 3.77
CA GLY A 179 -2.02 -8.19 2.93
C GLY A 179 -1.71 -6.88 2.24
N THR A 180 -2.39 -6.62 1.13
CA THR A 180 -2.16 -5.41 0.35
C THR A 180 -3.48 -4.82 -0.15
N ILE A 181 -3.62 -3.51 -0.01
CA ILE A 181 -4.66 -2.72 -0.68
C ILE A 181 -3.99 -1.99 -1.83
N TYR A 182 -4.20 -2.47 -3.05
CA TYR A 182 -3.72 -1.77 -4.25
C TYR A 182 -4.61 -0.57 -4.56
N THR A 183 -3.98 0.58 -4.83
CA THR A 183 -4.72 1.82 -5.11
C THR A 183 -5.22 1.91 -6.54
N HIS A 184 -4.64 1.12 -7.46
CA HIS A 184 -5.02 1.13 -8.89
C HIS A 184 -5.05 2.53 -9.53
N ALA A 185 -4.20 3.45 -9.05
CA ALA A 185 -4.14 4.82 -9.56
C ALA A 185 -3.54 4.93 -10.98
N GLY A 186 -3.03 3.79 -11.51
CA GLY A 186 -2.27 3.79 -12.75
C GLY A 186 -0.87 4.39 -12.59
N PRO A 187 -0.11 4.54 -13.68
CA PRO A 187 1.23 5.14 -13.64
C PRO A 187 1.16 6.60 -13.19
N GLU A 188 2.00 7.00 -12.23
CA GLU A 188 2.22 8.38 -11.81
C GLU A 188 3.67 8.74 -12.11
N ILE A 189 3.86 9.68 -13.05
CA ILE A 189 5.16 10.10 -13.59
C ILE A 189 5.56 11.46 -13.03
N GLY A 190 4.58 12.30 -12.69
CA GLY A 190 4.80 13.57 -12.03
C GLY A 190 5.55 13.38 -10.71
N VAL A 191 6.60 14.18 -10.47
CA VAL A 191 7.44 14.05 -9.27
C VAL A 191 6.63 14.35 -8.00
N ALA A 192 5.79 15.38 -8.02
CA ALA A 192 4.87 15.66 -6.93
C ALA A 192 3.62 14.77 -7.06
N SER A 193 3.34 13.99 -6.05
CA SER A 193 2.21 13.06 -6.05
C SER A 193 0.87 13.81 -6.07
N THR A 194 -0.04 13.34 -6.89
CA THR A 194 -1.41 13.88 -7.04
C THR A 194 -2.45 12.77 -6.89
N LYS A 195 -2.73 12.02 -7.96
CA LYS A 195 -3.73 10.94 -7.95
C LYS A 195 -3.36 9.79 -7.00
N ALA A 196 -2.09 9.43 -6.88
CA ALA A 196 -1.68 8.38 -5.95
C ALA A 196 -1.94 8.79 -4.50
N PHE A 197 -1.69 10.03 -4.10
CA PHE A 197 -2.03 10.57 -2.79
C PHE A 197 -3.54 10.48 -2.51
N THR A 198 -4.37 10.94 -3.45
CA THR A 198 -5.83 10.87 -3.32
C THR A 198 -6.33 9.43 -3.19
N CYS A 199 -5.73 8.51 -3.95
CA CYS A 199 -6.05 7.08 -3.87
C CYS A 199 -5.59 6.45 -2.53
N GLN A 200 -4.49 6.90 -1.96
CA GLN A 200 -4.06 6.48 -0.62
C GLN A 200 -5.06 6.92 0.45
N LEU A 201 -5.58 8.15 0.37
CA LEU A 201 -6.66 8.63 1.25
C LEU A 201 -7.93 7.78 1.10
N THR A 202 -8.29 7.43 -0.14
CA THR A 202 -9.43 6.57 -0.44
C THR A 202 -9.26 5.17 0.15
N ALA A 203 -8.08 4.56 -0.04
CA ALA A 203 -7.76 3.24 0.50
C ALA A 203 -7.78 3.22 2.05
N LEU A 204 -7.24 4.27 2.68
CA LEU A 204 -7.28 4.44 4.14
C LEU A 204 -8.71 4.59 4.66
N PHE A 205 -9.56 5.33 3.94
CA PHE A 205 -10.97 5.48 4.31
C PHE A 205 -11.73 4.15 4.21
N ILE A 206 -11.51 3.38 3.13
CA ILE A 206 -12.09 2.04 2.96
C ILE A 206 -11.63 1.11 4.09
N LEU A 207 -10.34 1.11 4.42
CA LEU A 207 -9.80 0.32 5.51
C LEU A 207 -10.39 0.72 6.87
N ALA A 208 -10.52 2.02 7.14
CA ALA A 208 -11.13 2.51 8.37
C ALA A 208 -12.60 2.09 8.51
N MET A 209 -13.36 2.13 7.42
CA MET A 209 -14.74 1.61 7.38
C MET A 209 -14.76 0.09 7.61
N TYR A 210 -13.88 -0.66 6.98
CA TYR A 210 -13.78 -2.11 7.15
C TYR A 210 -13.50 -2.49 8.61
N LEU A 211 -12.51 -1.87 9.22
CA LEU A 211 -12.20 -2.06 10.65
C LEU A 211 -13.37 -1.72 11.56
N GLY A 212 -14.10 -0.63 11.25
CA GLY A 212 -15.29 -0.23 11.98
C GLY A 212 -16.46 -1.21 11.83
N GLN A 213 -16.61 -1.84 10.67
CA GLN A 213 -17.66 -2.86 10.45
C GLN A 213 -17.36 -4.15 11.23
N ILE A 214 -16.10 -4.61 11.22
CA ILE A 214 -15.70 -5.82 11.94
C ILE A 214 -15.79 -5.61 13.45
N GLY A 215 -15.32 -4.48 13.97
CA GLY A 215 -15.36 -4.17 15.40
C GLY A 215 -16.79 -4.07 15.96
N ARG A 216 -17.77 -3.68 15.15
CA ARG A 216 -19.19 -3.60 15.57
C ARG A 216 -19.94 -4.91 15.50
N ALA A 217 -19.41 -5.92 14.82
CA ALA A 217 -20.03 -7.24 14.75
C ALA A 217 -19.98 -7.99 16.10
N HIS A 218 -19.28 -7.45 17.09
CA HIS A 218 -19.12 -8.01 18.44
C HIS A 218 -19.71 -7.12 19.56
N VAL A 219 -20.51 -6.12 19.22
CA VAL A 219 -21.25 -5.28 20.20
C VAL A 219 -22.74 -5.55 20.12
#